data_03ed3fb053499f8f1ca7252c3f3703e8
#
_entry.id   03ed3fb053499f8f1ca7252c3f3703e8
#
_cell.length_a   1.000
_cell.length_b   1.000
_cell.length_c   1.000
_cell.angle_alpha   90.00
_cell.angle_beta   90.00
_cell.angle_gamma   90.00
#
_symmetry.space_group_name_H-M   'P 1'
#
loop_
_entity.id
_entity.type
_entity.pdbx_description
1 polymer ?
#
loop_
_entity_poly.entity_id
_entity_poly.type
_entity_poly.pdbx_seq_one_letter_code
_entity_poly.pdbx_strand_id
1 'polypeptide(L)'
;NASGSAVRKTIGTDERSPVHLALPQNQPTFPLLALIVSGGHSQLVLFQNHGDYQLIGQTQDDAVGEAFDKVAKIIGLPYPGGPAIAKAAELGDPRAFHLPIAKLAGEYDFSFSGLKTAVLRTVQREVGKDFTFPSHELPALVNDELRHNMAVSFQYTAVKTLVDKTKKAYDNFQPASVVIAGGVAANQELRRQLREALPIDIEYAPIQLCTDNAAMIAALGYFRAQID
;
A
#
# COMPACT_ATOMS: atom_id res chain seq x y z
N ASN A 1 10.09 36.79 56.44
CA ASN A 1 11.05 35.94 55.68
C ASN A 1 10.52 34.53 55.64
N ALA A 2 9.85 34.18 54.56
CA ALA A 2 9.46 32.82 54.27
C ALA A 2 9.75 32.56 52.79
N SER A 3 10.84 31.82 52.56
CA SER A 3 11.27 31.34 51.27
C SER A 3 10.41 30.13 50.87
N GLY A 4 9.51 30.31 49.93
CA GLY A 4 8.76 29.24 49.29
C GLY A 4 9.62 28.51 48.25
N SER A 5 10.04 27.29 48.57
CA SER A 5 10.71 26.38 47.64
C SER A 5 9.66 25.75 46.74
N ALA A 6 9.68 26.14 45.47
CA ALA A 6 8.88 25.47 44.43
C ALA A 6 9.46 24.09 44.16
N VAL A 7 8.70 23.05 44.51
CA VAL A 7 9.00 21.65 44.14
C VAL A 7 8.76 21.50 42.64
N ARG A 8 9.84 21.45 41.85
CA ARG A 8 9.78 20.97 40.45
C ARG A 8 9.44 19.48 40.44
N LYS A 9 8.22 19.14 40.04
CA LYS A 9 7.88 17.76 39.65
C LYS A 9 8.68 17.43 38.40
N THR A 10 9.70 16.60 38.54
CA THR A 10 10.34 15.92 37.44
C THR A 10 9.35 14.93 36.84
N ILE A 11 8.88 15.21 35.63
CA ILE A 11 8.16 14.25 34.79
C ILE A 11 9.21 13.20 34.44
N GLY A 12 8.97 11.94 34.82
CA GLY A 12 9.87 10.84 34.55
C GLY A 12 10.12 10.74 33.03
N THR A 13 11.38 10.81 32.65
CA THR A 13 11.84 10.51 31.30
C THR A 13 11.74 9.01 31.12
N ASP A 14 10.74 8.56 30.36
CA ASP A 14 10.67 7.19 29.85
C ASP A 14 11.90 6.99 28.95
N GLU A 15 12.83 6.14 29.38
CA GLU A 15 14.04 5.76 28.63
C GLU A 15 13.66 4.83 27.46
N ARG A 16 12.88 5.32 26.53
CA ARG A 16 12.81 4.74 25.18
C ARG A 16 13.99 5.31 24.40
N SER A 17 14.92 4.43 24.06
CA SER A 17 16.02 4.78 23.15
C SER A 17 15.50 5.63 21.99
N PRO A 18 16.15 6.76 21.65
CA PRO A 18 15.71 7.59 20.56
C PRO A 18 15.68 6.72 19.28
N VAL A 19 14.48 6.61 18.68
CA VAL A 19 14.34 5.96 17.39
C VAL A 19 15.11 6.84 16.40
N HIS A 20 16.28 6.40 15.99
CA HIS A 20 17.01 7.05 14.90
C HIS A 20 16.24 6.81 13.60
N LEU A 21 15.36 7.73 13.25
CA LEU A 21 14.76 7.80 11.94
C LEU A 21 15.86 8.17 10.95
N ALA A 22 16.27 7.21 10.13
CA ALA A 22 17.06 7.53 8.93
C ALA A 22 16.11 8.29 8.00
N LEU A 23 16.12 9.62 8.09
CA LEU A 23 15.41 10.47 7.15
C LEU A 23 16.08 10.36 5.77
N PRO A 24 15.32 10.42 4.66
CA PRO A 24 15.91 10.50 3.34
C PRO A 24 16.91 11.64 3.30
N GLN A 25 18.11 11.38 2.82
CA GLN A 25 19.16 12.41 2.76
C GLN A 25 18.91 13.43 1.65
N ASN A 26 17.99 13.11 0.73
CA ASN A 26 17.69 13.95 -0.42
C ASN A 26 16.33 14.62 -0.23
N GLN A 27 16.27 15.91 -0.56
CA GLN A 27 15.00 16.61 -0.71
C GLN A 27 14.28 16.09 -1.98
N PRO A 28 12.94 16.00 -1.98
CA PRO A 28 12.21 15.60 -3.17
C PRO A 28 12.45 16.57 -4.33
N THR A 29 12.67 16.03 -5.51
CA THR A 29 12.82 16.81 -6.74
C THR A 29 11.48 16.88 -7.46
N PHE A 30 11.04 18.05 -7.86
CA PHE A 30 9.77 18.26 -8.56
C PHE A 30 9.96 18.38 -10.08
N PRO A 31 8.95 17.98 -10.90
CA PRO A 31 7.68 17.36 -10.50
C PRO A 31 7.88 16.00 -9.84
N LEU A 32 7.09 15.68 -8.79
CA LEU A 32 7.17 14.42 -8.07
C LEU A 32 5.88 13.64 -8.26
N LEU A 33 5.99 12.38 -8.66
CA LEU A 33 4.86 11.44 -8.72
C LEU A 33 4.83 10.60 -7.44
N ALA A 34 3.74 10.71 -6.68
CA ALA A 34 3.52 9.93 -5.47
C ALA A 34 2.49 8.82 -5.72
N LEU A 35 2.86 7.57 -5.42
CA LEU A 35 1.93 6.44 -5.27
C LEU A 35 1.63 6.25 -3.79
N ILE A 36 0.40 6.56 -3.37
CA ILE A 36 -0.07 6.45 -1.98
C ILE A 36 -0.94 5.21 -1.86
N VAL A 37 -0.46 4.18 -1.15
CA VAL A 37 -1.10 2.86 -1.06
C VAL A 37 -1.18 2.37 0.39
N SER A 38 -2.40 2.23 0.89
CA SER A 38 -2.68 1.84 2.27
C SER A 38 -3.96 0.97 2.36
N GLY A 39 -4.42 0.68 3.58
CA GLY A 39 -5.73 0.06 3.81
C GLY A 39 -6.92 0.89 3.31
N GLY A 40 -6.80 2.22 3.33
CA GLY A 40 -7.87 3.15 2.93
C GLY A 40 -7.63 3.90 1.62
N HIS A 41 -6.41 3.90 1.09
CA HIS A 41 -6.06 4.71 -0.06
C HIS A 41 -5.31 3.91 -1.14
N SER A 42 -5.65 4.19 -2.39
CA SER A 42 -4.86 3.82 -3.57
C SER A 42 -4.95 5.00 -4.53
N GLN A 43 -3.92 5.85 -4.55
CA GLN A 43 -3.93 7.14 -5.23
C GLN A 43 -2.62 7.40 -5.97
N LEU A 44 -2.71 8.07 -7.10
CA LEU A 44 -1.59 8.70 -7.80
C LEU A 44 -1.75 10.21 -7.71
N VAL A 45 -0.73 10.88 -7.19
CA VAL A 45 -0.70 12.33 -6.99
C VAL A 45 0.55 12.90 -7.65
N LEU A 46 0.37 13.91 -8.46
CA LEU A 46 1.46 14.65 -9.09
C LEU A 46 1.67 15.98 -8.36
N PHE A 47 2.84 16.18 -7.80
CA PHE A 47 3.25 17.42 -7.13
C PHE A 47 4.11 18.26 -8.06
N GLN A 48 3.75 19.51 -8.25
CA GLN A 48 4.58 20.50 -8.92
C GLN A 48 5.55 21.18 -7.94
N ASN A 49 5.12 21.30 -6.68
CA ASN A 49 5.93 21.71 -5.52
C ASN A 49 5.24 21.28 -4.20
N HIS A 50 5.74 21.69 -3.03
CA HIS A 50 5.18 21.29 -1.72
C HIS A 50 3.73 21.70 -1.48
N GLY A 51 3.22 22.75 -2.11
CA GLY A 51 1.86 23.25 -1.94
C GLY A 51 0.96 23.07 -3.15
N ASP A 52 1.54 22.66 -4.28
CA ASP A 52 0.84 22.52 -5.57
C ASP A 52 0.87 21.07 -6.02
N TYR A 53 -0.30 20.42 -5.97
CA TYR A 53 -0.44 19.01 -6.34
C TYR A 53 -1.80 18.72 -6.98
N GLN A 54 -1.83 17.70 -7.80
CA GLN A 54 -3.00 17.21 -8.49
C GLN A 54 -3.19 15.71 -8.19
N LEU A 55 -4.39 15.32 -7.74
CA LEU A 55 -4.82 13.94 -7.71
C LEU A 55 -5.13 13.51 -9.15
N ILE A 56 -4.29 12.66 -9.73
CA ILE A 56 -4.43 12.25 -11.14
C ILE A 56 -5.15 10.91 -11.29
N GLY A 57 -5.19 10.08 -10.25
CA GLY A 57 -5.91 8.81 -10.24
C GLY A 57 -6.14 8.31 -8.82
N GLN A 58 -7.23 7.58 -8.63
CA GLN A 58 -7.58 6.97 -7.35
C GLN A 58 -8.40 5.70 -7.54
N THR A 59 -8.52 4.92 -6.45
CA THR A 59 -9.43 3.77 -6.49
C THR A 59 -10.88 4.21 -6.60
N GLN A 60 -11.64 3.49 -7.43
CA GLN A 60 -13.08 3.70 -7.62
C GLN A 60 -13.92 2.82 -6.69
N ASP A 61 -13.25 1.93 -5.94
CA ASP A 61 -13.89 0.98 -5.02
C ASP A 61 -12.96 0.64 -3.83
N ASP A 62 -12.70 -0.64 -3.54
CA ASP A 62 -11.80 -1.06 -2.46
C ASP A 62 -10.39 -0.47 -2.67
N ALA A 63 -9.74 0.00 -1.60
CA ALA A 63 -8.30 0.26 -1.64
C ALA A 63 -7.52 -1.06 -1.73
N VAL A 64 -6.29 -1.00 -2.26
CA VAL A 64 -5.49 -2.22 -2.45
C VAL A 64 -5.22 -2.97 -1.14
N GLY A 65 -4.92 -2.26 -0.05
CA GLY A 65 -4.69 -2.88 1.26
C GLY A 65 -5.96 -3.55 1.81
N GLU A 66 -7.13 -2.92 1.65
CA GLU A 66 -8.42 -3.51 1.97
C GLU A 66 -8.69 -4.78 1.13
N ALA A 67 -8.34 -4.76 -0.16
CA ALA A 67 -8.46 -5.93 -1.01
C ALA A 67 -7.55 -7.08 -0.53
N PHE A 68 -6.33 -6.79 -0.09
CA PHE A 68 -5.44 -7.77 0.54
C PHE A 68 -6.08 -8.39 1.79
N ASP A 69 -6.66 -7.59 2.69
CA ASP A 69 -7.31 -8.09 3.91
C ASP A 69 -8.54 -8.97 3.59
N LYS A 70 -9.36 -8.55 2.63
CA LYS A 70 -10.54 -9.30 2.20
C LYS A 70 -10.17 -10.63 1.54
N VAL A 71 -9.14 -10.66 0.70
CA VAL A 71 -8.66 -11.87 0.04
C VAL A 71 -8.00 -12.81 1.05
N ALA A 72 -7.18 -12.30 1.96
CA ALA A 72 -6.60 -13.08 3.05
C ALA A 72 -7.70 -13.84 3.83
N LYS A 73 -8.79 -13.15 4.16
CA LYS A 73 -9.95 -13.77 4.84
C LYS A 73 -10.60 -14.88 4.00
N ILE A 74 -10.75 -14.70 2.68
CA ILE A 74 -11.34 -15.71 1.79
C ILE A 74 -10.50 -16.99 1.78
N ILE A 75 -9.18 -16.89 1.76
CA ILE A 75 -8.27 -18.05 1.67
C ILE A 75 -7.77 -18.54 3.04
N GLY A 76 -8.32 -18.02 4.14
CA GLY A 76 -8.01 -18.48 5.49
C GLY A 76 -6.65 -18.03 6.03
N LEU A 77 -6.17 -16.86 5.62
CA LEU A 77 -4.97 -16.24 6.16
C LEU A 77 -5.32 -15.23 7.28
N PRO A 78 -4.40 -15.01 8.24
CA PRO A 78 -4.62 -14.09 9.36
C PRO A 78 -4.59 -12.62 8.93
N TYR A 79 -5.14 -11.75 9.79
CA TYR A 79 -4.97 -10.31 9.72
C TYR A 79 -3.64 -9.89 10.41
N PRO A 80 -2.92 -8.87 9.87
CA PRO A 80 -3.20 -8.11 8.64
C PRO A 80 -2.91 -8.91 7.36
N GLY A 81 -3.81 -8.79 6.37
CA GLY A 81 -3.80 -9.61 5.16
C GLY A 81 -2.58 -9.38 4.27
N GLY A 82 -2.09 -8.14 4.17
CA GLY A 82 -0.94 -7.81 3.34
C GLY A 82 0.30 -8.66 3.64
N PRO A 83 0.85 -8.65 4.85
CA PRO A 83 1.98 -9.50 5.24
C PRO A 83 1.68 -10.99 5.15
N ALA A 84 0.46 -11.41 5.49
CA ALA A 84 0.07 -12.82 5.45
C ALA A 84 0.04 -13.36 4.00
N ILE A 85 -0.52 -12.60 3.06
CA ILE A 85 -0.51 -12.94 1.63
C ILE A 85 0.92 -12.93 1.08
N ALA A 86 1.73 -11.92 1.43
CA ALA A 86 3.11 -11.85 0.95
C ALA A 86 3.92 -13.10 1.36
N LYS A 87 3.79 -13.55 2.62
CA LYS A 87 4.44 -14.76 3.11
C LYS A 87 3.92 -16.03 2.43
N ALA A 88 2.60 -16.17 2.25
CA ALA A 88 2.01 -17.33 1.58
C ALA A 88 2.39 -17.38 0.10
N ALA A 89 2.52 -16.23 -0.55
CA ALA A 89 2.89 -16.12 -1.96
C ALA A 89 4.30 -16.65 -2.27
N GLU A 90 5.22 -16.68 -1.30
CA GLU A 90 6.56 -17.23 -1.47
C GLU A 90 6.55 -18.74 -1.77
N LEU A 91 5.48 -19.44 -1.43
CA LEU A 91 5.34 -20.89 -1.55
C LEU A 91 4.45 -21.32 -2.73
N GLY A 92 3.86 -20.36 -3.46
CA GLY A 92 2.91 -20.64 -4.53
C GLY A 92 3.51 -20.66 -5.95
N ASP A 93 2.81 -21.28 -6.89
CA ASP A 93 3.11 -21.19 -8.33
C ASP A 93 2.46 -19.91 -8.91
N PRO A 94 3.24 -18.93 -9.39
CA PRO A 94 2.70 -17.70 -9.95
C PRO A 94 1.90 -17.90 -11.25
N ARG A 95 1.94 -19.09 -11.86
CA ARG A 95 1.19 -19.44 -13.07
C ARG A 95 -0.10 -20.20 -12.79
N ALA A 96 -0.40 -20.51 -11.52
CA ALA A 96 -1.56 -21.35 -11.15
C ALA A 96 -2.90 -20.71 -11.53
N PHE A 97 -3.05 -19.39 -11.34
CA PHE A 97 -4.31 -18.69 -11.64
C PHE A 97 -4.06 -17.40 -12.42
N HIS A 98 -4.87 -17.18 -13.46
CA HIS A 98 -4.93 -15.92 -14.18
C HIS A 98 -6.12 -15.11 -13.70
N LEU A 99 -5.84 -14.05 -12.94
CA LEU A 99 -6.86 -13.15 -12.40
C LEU A 99 -6.98 -11.89 -13.28
N PRO A 100 -8.20 -11.33 -13.43
CA PRO A 100 -8.43 -10.18 -14.30
C PRO A 100 -7.91 -8.87 -13.69
N ILE A 101 -7.42 -7.98 -14.54
CA ILE A 101 -7.16 -6.58 -14.22
C ILE A 101 -8.35 -5.75 -14.72
N ALA A 102 -8.88 -4.88 -13.87
CA ALA A 102 -9.99 -4.01 -14.20
C ALA A 102 -9.62 -3.03 -15.32
N LYS A 103 -10.54 -2.88 -16.30
CA LYS A 103 -10.45 -1.86 -17.33
C LYS A 103 -11.36 -0.70 -16.94
N LEU A 104 -10.79 0.47 -16.64
CA LEU A 104 -11.50 1.66 -16.20
C LEU A 104 -11.44 2.75 -17.28
N ALA A 105 -12.45 3.63 -17.28
CA ALA A 105 -12.47 4.82 -18.13
C ALA A 105 -11.40 5.84 -17.69
N GLY A 106 -11.18 5.99 -16.38
CA GLY A 106 -10.12 6.84 -15.84
C GLY A 106 -8.75 6.24 -16.11
N GLU A 107 -7.90 7.02 -16.74
CA GLU A 107 -6.61 6.56 -17.27
C GLU A 107 -5.68 6.04 -16.17
N TYR A 108 -5.70 6.68 -15.00
CA TYR A 108 -4.83 6.37 -13.86
C TYR A 108 -5.60 5.80 -12.66
N ASP A 109 -6.90 5.57 -12.81
CA ASP A 109 -7.74 5.04 -11.74
C ASP A 109 -7.49 3.57 -11.47
N PHE A 110 -7.79 3.14 -10.24
CA PHE A 110 -7.67 1.77 -9.78
C PHE A 110 -9.04 1.17 -9.47
N SER A 111 -9.14 -0.16 -9.49
CA SER A 111 -10.27 -0.92 -8.97
C SER A 111 -9.78 -2.30 -8.52
N PHE A 112 -10.21 -2.74 -7.34
CA PHE A 112 -9.83 -4.01 -6.75
C PHE A 112 -11.03 -4.88 -6.36
N SER A 113 -12.26 -4.35 -6.35
CA SER A 113 -13.47 -5.15 -6.04
C SER A 113 -13.72 -6.27 -7.02
N GLY A 114 -13.46 -6.03 -8.33
CA GLY A 114 -13.56 -7.05 -9.36
C GLY A 114 -12.54 -8.17 -9.17
N LEU A 115 -11.31 -7.81 -8.82
CA LEU A 115 -10.24 -8.76 -8.52
C LEU A 115 -10.58 -9.64 -7.30
N LYS A 116 -11.05 -9.04 -6.20
CA LYS A 116 -11.55 -9.77 -5.02
C LYS A 116 -12.65 -10.75 -5.39
N THR A 117 -13.61 -10.32 -6.22
CA THR A 117 -14.71 -11.17 -6.66
C THR A 117 -14.21 -12.32 -7.53
N ALA A 118 -13.23 -12.09 -8.40
CA ALA A 118 -12.60 -13.13 -9.19
C ALA A 118 -11.90 -14.18 -8.32
N VAL A 119 -11.17 -13.74 -7.27
CA VAL A 119 -10.59 -14.66 -6.27
C VAL A 119 -11.67 -15.49 -5.61
N LEU A 120 -12.75 -14.85 -5.11
CA LEU A 120 -13.86 -15.57 -4.47
C LEU A 120 -14.43 -16.66 -5.39
N ARG A 121 -14.73 -16.33 -6.65
CA ARG A 121 -15.29 -17.29 -7.63
C ARG A 121 -14.32 -18.40 -7.98
N THR A 122 -13.04 -18.09 -8.10
CA THR A 122 -12.01 -19.09 -8.35
C THR A 122 -11.89 -20.04 -7.16
N VAL A 123 -11.82 -19.54 -5.94
CA VAL A 123 -11.75 -20.39 -4.73
C VAL A 123 -12.99 -21.28 -4.61
N GLN A 124 -14.20 -20.72 -4.79
CA GLN A 124 -15.45 -21.52 -4.77
C GLN A 124 -15.37 -22.68 -5.76
N ARG A 125 -14.97 -22.42 -7.00
CA ARG A 125 -14.82 -23.45 -8.05
C ARG A 125 -13.79 -24.52 -7.66
N GLU A 126 -12.61 -24.13 -7.20
CA GLU A 126 -11.53 -25.06 -6.86
C GLU A 126 -11.90 -25.99 -5.68
N VAL A 127 -12.74 -25.52 -4.75
CA VAL A 127 -13.26 -26.37 -3.65
C VAL A 127 -14.58 -27.07 -3.99
N GLY A 128 -15.01 -27.03 -5.25
CA GLY A 128 -16.23 -27.73 -5.72
C GLY A 128 -17.54 -27.10 -5.21
N LYS A 129 -17.56 -25.80 -4.98
CA LYS A 129 -18.74 -25.05 -4.53
C LYS A 129 -19.24 -24.10 -5.61
N ASP A 130 -20.55 -23.84 -5.59
CA ASP A 130 -21.15 -22.84 -6.47
C ASP A 130 -21.03 -21.42 -5.91
N PHE A 131 -21.50 -20.44 -6.69
CA PHE A 131 -21.42 -19.03 -6.36
C PHE A 131 -22.27 -18.58 -5.17
N THR A 132 -23.20 -19.41 -4.69
CA THR A 132 -24.07 -19.12 -3.53
C THR A 132 -23.41 -19.53 -2.22
N PHE A 133 -22.36 -20.34 -2.28
CA PHE A 133 -21.67 -20.82 -1.08
C PHE A 133 -21.08 -19.66 -0.27
N PRO A 134 -21.33 -19.59 1.04
CA PRO A 134 -20.90 -18.48 1.88
C PRO A 134 -19.39 -18.32 1.94
N SER A 135 -18.91 -17.11 1.67
CA SER A 135 -17.46 -16.82 1.64
C SER A 135 -16.75 -17.05 2.99
N HIS A 136 -17.47 -16.93 4.10
CA HIS A 136 -16.90 -17.12 5.43
C HIS A 136 -16.67 -18.60 5.79
N GLU A 137 -17.24 -19.52 5.04
CA GLU A 137 -17.04 -20.97 5.20
C GLU A 137 -15.89 -21.51 4.31
N LEU A 138 -15.46 -20.75 3.30
CA LEU A 138 -14.39 -21.14 2.38
C LEU A 138 -13.06 -21.46 3.07
N PRO A 139 -12.61 -20.70 4.07
CA PRO A 139 -11.33 -20.94 4.74
C PRO A 139 -11.14 -22.37 5.24
N ALA A 140 -12.20 -23.03 5.67
CA ALA A 140 -12.16 -24.41 6.16
C ALA A 140 -11.97 -25.45 5.03
N LEU A 141 -12.22 -25.08 3.78
CA LEU A 141 -12.12 -25.95 2.61
C LEU A 141 -10.83 -25.70 1.79
N VAL A 142 -10.14 -24.58 2.01
CA VAL A 142 -8.94 -24.21 1.28
C VAL A 142 -7.74 -24.96 1.86
N ASN A 143 -7.11 -25.83 1.05
CA ASN A 143 -5.86 -26.48 1.40
C ASN A 143 -4.66 -25.54 1.21
N ASP A 144 -3.47 -25.95 1.67
CA ASP A 144 -2.27 -25.11 1.64
C ASP A 144 -1.81 -24.79 0.20
N GLU A 145 -1.91 -25.74 -0.72
CA GLU A 145 -1.54 -25.54 -2.11
C GLU A 145 -2.42 -24.46 -2.78
N LEU A 146 -3.74 -24.60 -2.66
CA LEU A 146 -4.69 -23.59 -3.19
C LEU A 146 -4.47 -22.22 -2.54
N ARG A 147 -4.20 -22.18 -1.24
CA ARG A 147 -3.92 -20.96 -0.48
C ARG A 147 -2.68 -20.24 -1.00
N HIS A 148 -1.58 -20.96 -1.17
CA HIS A 148 -0.31 -20.40 -1.64
C HIS A 148 -0.41 -19.94 -3.10
N ASN A 149 -0.99 -20.75 -3.96
CA ASN A 149 -1.21 -20.44 -5.38
C ASN A 149 -2.13 -19.24 -5.57
N MET A 150 -3.19 -19.13 -4.76
CA MET A 150 -4.09 -17.97 -4.81
C MET A 150 -3.42 -16.71 -4.27
N ALA A 151 -2.65 -16.83 -3.21
CA ALA A 151 -1.93 -15.71 -2.61
C ALA A 151 -0.95 -15.07 -3.62
N VAL A 152 -0.12 -15.88 -4.30
CA VAL A 152 0.84 -15.35 -5.28
C VAL A 152 0.13 -14.78 -6.51
N SER A 153 -0.91 -15.43 -7.02
CA SER A 153 -1.65 -14.95 -8.20
C SER A 153 -2.39 -13.64 -7.93
N PHE A 154 -3.01 -13.53 -6.74
CA PHE A 154 -3.65 -12.29 -6.31
C PHE A 154 -2.63 -11.16 -6.11
N GLN A 155 -1.57 -11.42 -5.33
CA GLN A 155 -0.52 -10.42 -5.08
C GLN A 155 0.06 -9.90 -6.39
N TYR A 156 0.44 -10.79 -7.31
CA TYR A 156 0.98 -10.41 -8.62
C TYR A 156 0.01 -9.50 -9.38
N THR A 157 -1.28 -9.85 -9.46
CA THR A 157 -2.28 -9.09 -10.21
C THR A 157 -2.58 -7.73 -9.58
N ALA A 158 -2.71 -7.68 -8.24
CA ALA A 158 -2.94 -6.43 -7.51
C ALA A 158 -1.75 -5.48 -7.66
N VAL A 159 -0.53 -5.99 -7.50
CA VAL A 159 0.71 -5.22 -7.67
C VAL A 159 0.86 -4.74 -9.11
N LYS A 160 0.64 -5.63 -10.09
CA LYS A 160 0.71 -5.26 -11.51
C LYS A 160 -0.27 -4.14 -11.86
N THR A 161 -1.47 -4.13 -11.28
CA THR A 161 -2.43 -3.05 -11.46
C THR A 161 -1.86 -1.70 -11.01
N LEU A 162 -1.18 -1.65 -9.87
CA LEU A 162 -0.53 -0.44 -9.36
C LEU A 162 0.64 -0.01 -10.25
N VAL A 163 1.49 -0.97 -10.63
CA VAL A 163 2.69 -0.74 -11.43
C VAL A 163 2.34 -0.20 -12.82
N ASP A 164 1.39 -0.83 -13.51
CA ASP A 164 0.99 -0.44 -14.87
C ASP A 164 0.47 1.02 -14.91
N LYS A 165 -0.34 1.41 -13.89
CA LYS A 165 -0.87 2.77 -13.79
C LYS A 165 0.20 3.79 -13.39
N THR A 166 1.10 3.42 -12.49
CA THR A 166 2.23 4.27 -12.08
C THR A 166 3.19 4.49 -13.25
N LYS A 167 3.51 3.41 -13.99
CA LYS A 167 4.35 3.51 -15.19
C LYS A 167 3.72 4.42 -16.25
N LYS A 168 2.41 4.24 -16.50
CA LYS A 168 1.69 5.08 -17.45
C LYS A 168 1.70 6.56 -17.05
N ALA A 169 1.52 6.87 -15.75
CA ALA A 169 1.62 8.23 -15.24
C ALA A 169 3.05 8.76 -15.38
N TYR A 170 4.06 7.94 -15.08
CA TYR A 170 5.46 8.29 -15.29
C TYR A 170 5.75 8.65 -16.76
N ASP A 171 5.33 7.78 -17.69
CA ASP A 171 5.56 7.97 -19.13
C ASP A 171 4.88 9.25 -19.65
N ASN A 172 3.72 9.63 -19.11
CA ASN A 172 2.97 10.80 -19.58
C ASN A 172 3.43 12.11 -18.93
N PHE A 173 3.78 12.11 -17.65
CA PHE A 173 4.12 13.32 -16.90
C PHE A 173 5.62 13.55 -16.75
N GLN A 174 6.48 12.55 -17.02
CA GLN A 174 7.94 12.62 -16.92
C GLN A 174 8.42 13.27 -15.61
N PRO A 175 7.97 12.78 -14.43
CA PRO A 175 8.35 13.39 -13.17
C PRO A 175 9.86 13.25 -12.91
N ALA A 176 10.44 14.22 -12.20
CA ALA A 176 11.85 14.21 -11.81
C ALA A 176 12.13 13.24 -10.65
N SER A 177 11.11 12.89 -9.85
CA SER A 177 11.22 11.87 -8.80
C SER A 177 9.93 11.09 -8.63
N VAL A 178 10.03 9.86 -8.07
CA VAL A 178 8.91 8.98 -7.75
C VAL A 178 9.02 8.54 -6.31
N VAL A 179 7.95 8.69 -5.53
CA VAL A 179 7.88 8.25 -4.14
C VAL A 179 6.71 7.30 -3.92
N ILE A 180 6.90 6.32 -3.03
CA ILE A 180 5.83 5.42 -2.63
C ILE A 180 5.65 5.51 -1.11
N ALA A 181 4.40 5.74 -0.69
CA ALA A 181 4.03 5.91 0.70
C ALA A 181 2.80 5.08 1.08
N GLY A 182 2.59 4.90 2.39
CA GLY A 182 1.51 4.09 2.96
C GLY A 182 1.93 2.66 3.28
N GLY A 183 1.13 1.94 4.06
CA GLY A 183 1.49 0.62 4.60
C GLY A 183 1.79 -0.44 3.53
N VAL A 184 1.13 -0.38 2.37
CA VAL A 184 1.39 -1.31 1.26
C VAL A 184 2.73 -1.04 0.56
N ALA A 185 3.35 0.12 0.75
CA ALA A 185 4.72 0.41 0.28
C ALA A 185 5.78 -0.53 0.87
N ALA A 186 5.47 -1.24 1.95
CA ALA A 186 6.34 -2.28 2.53
C ALA A 186 6.34 -3.59 1.71
N ASN A 187 5.38 -3.80 0.80
CA ASN A 187 5.28 -5.03 0.00
C ASN A 187 6.47 -5.15 -0.96
N GLN A 188 7.25 -6.25 -0.81
CA GLN A 188 8.49 -6.45 -1.58
C GLN A 188 8.24 -6.70 -3.07
N GLU A 189 7.13 -7.34 -3.42
CA GLU A 189 6.77 -7.58 -4.82
C GLU A 189 6.40 -6.25 -5.52
N LEU A 190 5.71 -5.34 -4.84
CA LEU A 190 5.46 -3.99 -5.35
C LEU A 190 6.78 -3.25 -5.61
N ARG A 191 7.70 -3.29 -4.66
CA ARG A 191 9.02 -2.65 -4.80
C ARG A 191 9.83 -3.24 -5.95
N ARG A 192 9.79 -4.56 -6.10
CA ARG A 192 10.49 -5.27 -7.18
C ARG A 192 9.95 -4.86 -8.55
N GLN A 193 8.64 -5.01 -8.78
CA GLN A 193 8.00 -4.70 -10.05
C GLN A 193 8.14 -3.23 -10.46
N LEU A 194 8.03 -2.29 -9.50
CA LEU A 194 8.22 -0.87 -9.79
C LEU A 194 9.66 -0.53 -10.20
N ARG A 195 10.67 -1.12 -9.52
CA ARG A 195 12.08 -0.95 -9.91
C ARG A 195 12.38 -1.50 -11.31
N GLU A 196 11.69 -2.56 -11.71
CA GLU A 196 11.84 -3.13 -13.05
C GLU A 196 11.10 -2.31 -14.13
N ALA A 197 10.00 -1.65 -13.75
CA ALA A 197 9.14 -0.92 -14.68
C ALA A 197 9.57 0.53 -14.94
N LEU A 198 10.22 1.17 -13.97
CA LEU A 198 10.58 2.59 -14.03
C LEU A 198 12.09 2.77 -14.22
N PRO A 199 12.52 3.69 -15.11
CA PRO A 199 13.94 3.94 -15.41
C PRO A 199 14.60 4.91 -14.40
N ILE A 200 14.02 5.09 -13.24
CA ILE A 200 14.43 6.07 -12.21
C ILE A 200 14.44 5.37 -10.84
N ASP A 201 15.30 5.83 -9.94
CA ASP A 201 15.29 5.39 -8.56
C ASP A 201 13.99 5.82 -7.87
N ILE A 202 13.43 4.90 -7.09
CA ILE A 202 12.16 5.12 -6.40
C ILE A 202 12.47 5.35 -4.92
N GLU A 203 11.95 6.43 -4.38
CA GLU A 203 12.03 6.72 -2.96
C GLU A 203 10.88 6.07 -2.20
N TYR A 204 11.20 5.53 -1.03
CA TYR A 204 10.23 4.89 -0.14
C TYR A 204 10.22 5.62 1.20
N ALA A 205 9.03 5.97 1.68
CA ALA A 205 8.91 6.45 3.05
C ALA A 205 9.47 5.39 4.02
N PRO A 206 10.23 5.79 5.06
CA PRO A 206 10.60 4.88 6.14
C PRO A 206 9.38 4.15 6.69
N ILE A 207 9.51 2.85 6.96
CA ILE A 207 8.38 2.00 7.39
C ILE A 207 7.64 2.60 8.61
N GLN A 208 8.40 3.19 9.54
CA GLN A 208 7.86 3.85 10.74
C GLN A 208 7.00 5.10 10.41
N LEU A 209 7.17 5.67 9.22
CA LEU A 209 6.42 6.84 8.74
C LEU A 209 5.35 6.47 7.71
N CYS A 210 5.17 5.17 7.38
CA CYS A 210 4.14 4.72 6.43
C CYS A 210 2.73 4.65 7.03
N THR A 211 2.60 4.74 8.36
CA THR A 211 1.31 4.85 9.07
C THR A 211 1.12 6.27 9.61
N ASP A 212 -0.08 6.58 10.10
CA ASP A 212 -0.40 7.88 10.67
C ASP A 212 0.59 8.26 11.77
N ASN A 213 1.20 9.44 11.65
CA ASN A 213 2.19 9.92 12.61
C ASN A 213 2.21 11.47 12.65
N ALA A 214 2.67 12.03 13.77
CA ALA A 214 2.72 13.47 13.96
C ALA A 214 3.74 14.18 13.06
N ALA A 215 4.79 13.48 12.59
CA ALA A 215 5.81 14.08 11.74
C ALA A 215 5.23 14.50 10.37
N MET A 216 4.26 13.75 9.81
CA MET A 216 3.55 14.10 8.58
C MET A 216 2.86 15.47 8.72
N ILE A 217 2.15 15.65 9.84
CA ILE A 217 1.38 16.87 10.09
C ILE A 217 2.33 18.05 10.34
N ALA A 218 3.40 17.85 11.10
CA ALA A 218 4.41 18.87 11.35
C ALA A 218 5.10 19.32 10.06
N ALA A 219 5.49 18.40 9.19
CA ALA A 219 6.07 18.70 7.89
C ALA A 219 5.10 19.47 6.99
N LEU A 220 3.84 19.03 6.92
CA LEU A 220 2.80 19.76 6.17
C LEU A 220 2.62 21.20 6.71
N GLY A 221 2.53 21.35 8.03
CA GLY A 221 2.41 22.68 8.67
C GLY A 221 3.60 23.60 8.37
N TYR A 222 4.81 23.05 8.40
CA TYR A 222 6.02 23.81 8.07
C TYR A 222 5.98 24.35 6.62
N PHE A 223 5.68 23.52 5.63
CA PHE A 223 5.62 23.97 4.24
C PHE A 223 4.43 24.89 3.96
N ARG A 224 3.28 24.66 4.62
CA ARG A 224 2.12 25.56 4.51
C ARG A 224 2.44 26.97 5.01
N ALA A 225 3.10 27.09 6.15
CA ALA A 225 3.48 28.39 6.74
C ALA A 225 4.52 29.16 5.90
N GLN A 226 5.11 28.55 4.87
CA GLN A 226 6.03 29.25 3.95
C GLN A 226 5.34 29.77 2.67
N ILE A 227 4.09 29.33 2.42
CA ILE A 227 3.31 29.69 1.23
C ILE A 227 2.36 30.85 1.52
N ASP A 228 1.91 30.98 2.77
CA ASP A 228 1.06 32.06 3.28
C ASP A 228 1.90 33.32 3.62
#